data_05757d5ef06f62f581592a4a1ef0d39e
#
_entry.id   05757d5ef06f62f581592a4a1ef0d39e
#
_cell.length_a   1.000
_cell.length_b   1.000
_cell.length_c   1.000
_cell.angle_alpha   90.00
_cell.angle_beta   90.00
_cell.angle_gamma   90.00
#
_symmetry.space_group_name_H-M   'P 1'
#
loop_
_entity.id
_entity.type
_entity.pdbx_description
1 polymer ?
#
loop_
_entity_poly.entity_id
_entity_poly.type
_entity_poly.pdbx_seq_one_letter_code
_entity_poly.pdbx_strand_id
1 'polypeptide(L)'
;MKIKEIVSALERFAPLPLQDGFDNAGLQVGLTEAEATGALLCLDVTEAVVDEAVMLGYNLIISHHPLIFKGYKSIIGRDYIERCVLKAIKNDIVIYSAHTNLDNAPGGVNYKIAEKIGLKNVRILDPKEEYLLKFVTFVPDAQADRVRKALFEAGCGCIGNYDSCSYNLEGEGTFRAQKGASPFCGEIGELHKESEVRIETILPAFKKAAVIKALLATHPYEEPAFDFYPLKNTWTQVGSGVVGELEEPEAELDFLKRIKKTFEVGCLRHTRLSGRLIQKVALCGGAGAFLLPKAVSADADVFITGEVKYHDYFNYENDILVAEMGHYESEQYTKEIFHSIIQEMFPELEVQITRVNTNPIKYL
;
A
#
# COMPACT_ATOMS: atom_id res chain seq x y z
N MET A 1 -0.07 -25.12 -2.84
CA MET A 1 -0.31 -23.66 -3.03
C MET A 1 0.98 -23.02 -3.48
N LYS A 2 0.93 -22.26 -4.58
CA LYS A 2 2.12 -21.60 -5.10
C LYS A 2 2.43 -20.30 -4.38
N ILE A 3 3.72 -19.97 -4.25
CA ILE A 3 4.18 -18.72 -3.64
C ILE A 3 3.55 -17.48 -4.31
N LYS A 4 3.36 -17.51 -5.63
CA LYS A 4 2.72 -16.39 -6.37
C LYS A 4 1.28 -16.09 -5.90
N GLU A 5 0.56 -17.07 -5.37
CA GLU A 5 -0.80 -16.86 -4.86
C GLU A 5 -0.76 -16.05 -3.56
N ILE A 6 0.24 -16.34 -2.71
CA ILE A 6 0.50 -15.60 -1.47
C ILE A 6 0.93 -14.16 -1.78
N VAL A 7 1.91 -14.00 -2.69
CA VAL A 7 2.37 -12.69 -3.16
C VAL A 7 1.20 -11.88 -3.73
N SER A 8 0.36 -12.50 -4.57
CA SER A 8 -0.82 -11.82 -5.13
C SER A 8 -1.83 -11.40 -4.06
N ALA A 9 -1.93 -12.11 -2.94
CA ALA A 9 -2.78 -11.72 -1.82
C ALA A 9 -2.24 -10.46 -1.12
N LEU A 10 -0.93 -10.42 -0.86
CA LEU A 10 -0.26 -9.25 -0.31
C LEU A 10 -0.38 -8.03 -1.24
N GLU A 11 -0.23 -8.23 -2.55
CA GLU A 11 -0.36 -7.16 -3.55
C GLU A 11 -1.81 -6.69 -3.77
N ARG A 12 -2.81 -7.51 -3.46
CA ARG A 12 -4.21 -7.05 -3.41
C ARG A 12 -4.47 -6.14 -2.23
N PHE A 13 -3.86 -6.44 -1.07
CA PHE A 13 -3.96 -5.59 0.12
C PHE A 13 -3.16 -4.29 -0.05
N ALA A 14 -1.91 -4.38 -0.49
CA ALA A 14 -1.01 -3.26 -0.70
C ALA A 14 -0.41 -3.30 -2.11
N PRO A 15 -1.12 -2.80 -3.14
CA PRO A 15 -0.65 -2.81 -4.52
C PRO A 15 0.72 -2.15 -4.70
N LEU A 16 1.64 -2.79 -5.42
CA LEU A 16 3.00 -2.26 -5.67
C LEU A 16 3.03 -0.83 -6.21
N PRO A 17 2.10 -0.39 -7.10
CA PRO A 17 2.09 1.00 -7.56
C PRO A 17 1.82 2.06 -6.48
N LEU A 18 1.48 1.67 -5.25
CA LEU A 18 1.38 2.58 -4.10
C LEU A 18 2.73 2.94 -3.49
N GLN A 19 3.82 2.22 -3.85
CA GLN A 19 5.16 2.52 -3.35
C GLN A 19 5.64 3.89 -3.79
N ASP A 20 6.55 4.47 -3.02
CA ASP A 20 7.19 5.73 -3.36
C ASP A 20 8.23 5.55 -4.49
N GLY A 21 8.50 6.60 -5.26
CA GLY A 21 9.31 6.51 -6.48
C GLY A 21 10.78 6.10 -6.28
N PHE A 22 11.29 6.14 -5.05
CA PHE A 22 12.63 5.69 -4.69
C PHE A 22 12.71 4.23 -4.23
N ASP A 23 11.54 3.60 -4.01
CA ASP A 23 11.41 2.30 -3.36
C ASP A 23 11.62 1.12 -4.32
N ASN A 24 11.84 -0.07 -3.77
CA ASN A 24 11.98 -1.33 -4.48
C ASN A 24 11.19 -2.46 -3.79
N ALA A 25 9.92 -2.20 -3.46
CA ALA A 25 9.00 -3.22 -2.94
C ALA A 25 8.71 -4.31 -4.00
N GLY A 26 8.27 -5.47 -3.56
CA GLY A 26 7.92 -6.61 -4.40
C GLY A 26 8.88 -7.79 -4.26
N LEU A 27 8.94 -8.62 -5.29
CA LEU A 27 9.81 -9.79 -5.34
C LEU A 27 11.29 -9.37 -5.37
N GLN A 28 12.06 -9.82 -4.38
CA GLN A 28 13.48 -9.51 -4.26
C GLN A 28 14.39 -10.63 -4.78
N VAL A 29 14.07 -11.88 -4.45
CA VAL A 29 14.87 -13.06 -4.79
C VAL A 29 13.95 -14.25 -5.04
N GLY A 30 14.32 -15.11 -5.98
CA GLY A 30 13.71 -16.42 -6.19
C GLY A 30 12.56 -16.45 -7.21
N LEU A 31 11.95 -17.63 -7.36
CA LEU A 31 10.92 -17.93 -8.36
C LEU A 31 9.60 -18.28 -7.66
N THR A 32 8.55 -17.55 -7.97
CA THR A 32 7.23 -17.65 -7.29
C THR A 32 6.35 -18.81 -7.77
N GLU A 33 6.80 -19.58 -8.77
CA GLU A 33 6.05 -20.75 -9.27
C GLU A 33 6.18 -21.99 -8.38
N ALA A 34 7.14 -21.99 -7.42
CA ALA A 34 7.30 -23.08 -6.45
C ALA A 34 6.10 -23.17 -5.49
N GLU A 35 5.85 -24.40 -5.00
CA GLU A 35 4.92 -24.63 -3.90
C GLU A 35 5.50 -24.07 -2.61
N ALA A 36 4.68 -23.33 -1.84
CA ALA A 36 5.07 -22.83 -0.53
C ALA A 36 5.12 -23.97 0.49
N THR A 37 6.23 -24.11 1.21
CA THR A 37 6.39 -25.05 2.34
C THR A 37 6.07 -24.40 3.68
N GLY A 38 6.17 -23.07 3.76
CA GLY A 38 5.90 -22.22 4.91
C GLY A 38 6.43 -20.82 4.67
N ALA A 39 6.01 -19.85 5.48
CA ALA A 39 6.41 -18.45 5.38
C ALA A 39 7.01 -17.94 6.69
N LEU A 40 8.19 -17.31 6.63
CA LEU A 40 8.83 -16.59 7.73
C LEU A 40 8.62 -15.08 7.55
N LEU A 41 8.05 -14.42 8.58
CA LEU A 41 7.74 -12.99 8.56
C LEU A 41 8.78 -12.22 9.36
N CYS A 42 9.35 -11.17 8.78
CA CYS A 42 10.35 -10.33 9.43
C CYS A 42 10.18 -8.85 9.10
N LEU A 43 10.86 -7.98 9.83
CA LEU A 43 11.01 -6.57 9.44
C LEU A 43 12.12 -6.44 8.41
N ASP A 44 13.31 -6.94 8.75
CA ASP A 44 14.51 -6.90 7.92
C ASP A 44 14.97 -8.32 7.57
N VAL A 45 15.52 -8.51 6.38
CA VAL A 45 16.18 -9.76 5.98
C VAL A 45 17.65 -9.68 6.34
N THR A 46 18.07 -10.57 7.25
CA THR A 46 19.46 -10.76 7.63
C THR A 46 19.91 -12.20 7.39
N GLU A 47 21.21 -12.47 7.44
CA GLU A 47 21.71 -13.86 7.29
C GLU A 47 21.09 -14.81 8.34
N ALA A 48 20.88 -14.31 9.57
CA ALA A 48 20.25 -15.09 10.65
C ALA A 48 18.77 -15.41 10.37
N VAL A 49 18.02 -14.48 9.74
CA VAL A 49 16.64 -14.74 9.32
C VAL A 49 16.58 -15.76 8.19
N VAL A 50 17.51 -15.71 7.23
CA VAL A 50 17.60 -16.74 6.18
C VAL A 50 17.96 -18.10 6.79
N ASP A 51 18.88 -18.16 7.77
CA ASP A 51 19.22 -19.40 8.48
C ASP A 51 18.02 -19.95 9.26
N GLU A 52 17.22 -19.11 9.90
CA GLU A 52 15.98 -19.51 10.56
C GLU A 52 14.98 -20.13 9.58
N ALA A 53 14.78 -19.52 8.40
CA ALA A 53 13.91 -20.07 7.37
C ALA A 53 14.40 -21.46 6.89
N VAL A 54 15.72 -21.63 6.67
CA VAL A 54 16.32 -22.92 6.32
C VAL A 54 16.07 -23.95 7.42
N MET A 55 16.28 -23.61 8.69
CA MET A 55 16.07 -24.52 9.82
C MET A 55 14.61 -24.97 9.96
N LEU A 56 13.66 -24.08 9.63
CA LEU A 56 12.22 -24.37 9.66
C LEU A 56 11.75 -25.14 8.42
N GLY A 57 12.58 -25.22 7.37
CA GLY A 57 12.19 -25.80 6.09
C GLY A 57 11.22 -24.91 5.30
N TYR A 58 11.17 -23.62 5.60
CA TYR A 58 10.33 -22.64 4.90
C TYR A 58 11.06 -22.07 3.69
N ASN A 59 10.36 -21.98 2.57
CA ASN A 59 10.91 -21.47 1.31
C ASN A 59 10.37 -20.08 0.92
N LEU A 60 9.70 -19.38 1.84
CA LEU A 60 9.23 -18.01 1.64
C LEU A 60 9.60 -17.13 2.84
N ILE A 61 10.27 -16.00 2.58
CA ILE A 61 10.48 -14.94 3.55
C ILE A 61 9.69 -13.72 3.08
N ILE A 62 8.89 -13.15 3.98
CA ILE A 62 8.14 -11.91 3.73
C ILE A 62 8.66 -10.86 4.69
N SER A 63 9.23 -9.78 4.16
CA SER A 63 9.79 -8.68 4.92
C SER A 63 9.08 -7.37 4.66
N HIS A 64 9.21 -6.44 5.61
CA HIS A 64 8.82 -5.05 5.37
C HIS A 64 9.89 -4.36 4.52
N HIS A 65 11.11 -4.28 4.99
CA HIS A 65 12.19 -3.64 4.26
C HIS A 65 12.69 -4.50 3.09
N PRO A 66 12.85 -3.91 1.89
CA PRO A 66 13.43 -4.60 0.76
C PRO A 66 14.90 -4.94 1.05
N LEU A 67 15.27 -6.21 0.82
CA LEU A 67 16.65 -6.66 0.94
C LEU A 67 17.55 -5.92 -0.05
N ILE A 68 17.05 -5.74 -1.29
CA ILE A 68 17.77 -5.09 -2.36
C ILE A 68 17.16 -3.71 -2.60
N PHE A 69 17.69 -2.68 -1.95
CA PHE A 69 17.22 -1.31 -2.13
C PHE A 69 17.81 -0.63 -3.38
N LYS A 70 19.07 -0.97 -3.71
CA LYS A 70 19.78 -0.48 -4.90
C LYS A 70 20.28 -1.64 -5.74
N GLY A 71 20.21 -1.50 -7.08
CA GLY A 71 20.64 -2.54 -7.99
C GLY A 71 22.14 -2.90 -7.84
N TYR A 72 22.44 -4.20 -7.90
CA TYR A 72 23.79 -4.75 -7.84
C TYR A 72 24.33 -5.05 -9.23
N LYS A 73 25.62 -4.71 -9.48
CA LYS A 73 26.32 -5.08 -10.73
C LYS A 73 26.89 -6.50 -10.68
N SER A 74 27.10 -7.05 -9.51
CA SER A 74 27.59 -8.42 -9.27
C SER A 74 27.17 -8.88 -7.88
N ILE A 75 26.97 -10.18 -7.70
CA ILE A 75 26.63 -10.80 -6.41
C ILE A 75 27.70 -11.85 -6.12
N ILE A 76 28.66 -11.50 -5.23
CA ILE A 76 29.83 -12.32 -4.91
C ILE A 76 30.11 -12.41 -3.39
N GLY A 77 29.15 -11.94 -2.54
CA GLY A 77 29.24 -12.09 -1.08
C GLY A 77 30.01 -11.00 -0.36
N ARG A 78 30.20 -9.81 -0.96
CA ARG A 78 30.98 -8.71 -0.36
C ARG A 78 30.32 -8.08 0.87
N ASP A 79 29.01 -7.94 0.85
CA ASP A 79 28.23 -7.37 1.94
C ASP A 79 27.15 -8.35 2.43
N TYR A 80 26.42 -7.96 3.46
CA TYR A 80 25.39 -8.82 4.05
C TYR A 80 24.24 -9.09 3.09
N ILE A 81 23.89 -8.13 2.20
CA ILE A 81 22.82 -8.26 1.22
C ILE A 81 23.20 -9.33 0.20
N GLU A 82 24.40 -9.22 -0.40
CA GLU A 82 24.90 -10.23 -1.34
C GLU A 82 24.95 -11.62 -0.70
N ARG A 83 25.37 -11.73 0.58
CA ARG A 83 25.38 -13.02 1.31
C ARG A 83 24.00 -13.57 1.55
N CYS A 84 23.02 -12.73 1.93
CA CYS A 84 21.60 -13.14 2.05
C CYS A 84 21.06 -13.64 0.70
N VAL A 85 21.29 -12.91 -0.39
CA VAL A 85 20.86 -13.30 -1.74
C VAL A 85 21.45 -14.65 -2.15
N LEU A 86 22.78 -14.84 -1.99
CA LEU A 86 23.44 -16.09 -2.32
C LEU A 86 22.91 -17.25 -1.47
N LYS A 87 22.67 -17.02 -0.18
CA LYS A 87 22.13 -18.03 0.75
C LYS A 87 20.69 -18.39 0.40
N ALA A 88 19.84 -17.40 0.09
CA ALA A 88 18.46 -17.63 -0.32
C ALA A 88 18.40 -18.45 -1.62
N ILE A 89 19.19 -18.09 -2.64
CA ILE A 89 19.23 -18.81 -3.92
C ILE A 89 19.70 -20.27 -3.71
N LYS A 90 20.74 -20.50 -2.89
CA LYS A 90 21.27 -21.85 -2.62
C LYS A 90 20.28 -22.77 -1.90
N ASN A 91 19.31 -22.21 -1.21
CA ASN A 91 18.31 -22.96 -0.42
C ASN A 91 16.89 -22.82 -1.01
N ASP A 92 16.76 -22.37 -2.27
CA ASP A 92 15.48 -22.22 -2.97
C ASP A 92 14.46 -21.34 -2.21
N ILE A 93 14.95 -20.34 -1.44
CA ILE A 93 14.12 -19.42 -0.67
C ILE A 93 13.75 -18.22 -1.53
N VAL A 94 12.46 -17.91 -1.57
CA VAL A 94 11.90 -16.71 -2.18
C VAL A 94 11.83 -15.61 -1.13
N ILE A 95 12.26 -14.39 -1.48
CA ILE A 95 12.16 -13.20 -0.62
C ILE A 95 11.25 -12.19 -1.30
N TYR A 96 10.19 -11.80 -0.59
CA TYR A 96 9.25 -10.76 -1.00
C TYR A 96 9.20 -9.66 0.05
N SER A 97 9.13 -8.40 -0.37
CA SER A 97 9.05 -7.25 0.54
C SER A 97 7.84 -6.37 0.21
N ALA A 98 7.08 -5.98 1.24
CA ALA A 98 6.06 -4.95 1.14
C ALA A 98 6.46 -3.78 2.05
N HIS A 99 6.90 -2.69 1.44
CA HIS A 99 7.53 -1.54 2.08
C HIS A 99 6.62 -0.30 1.99
N THR A 100 7.02 0.75 1.29
CA THR A 100 6.21 1.97 1.23
C THR A 100 4.85 1.79 0.56
N ASN A 101 4.66 0.76 -0.26
CA ASN A 101 3.33 0.37 -0.73
C ASN A 101 2.41 -0.05 0.41
N LEU A 102 2.93 -0.72 1.44
CA LEU A 102 2.19 -1.11 2.64
C LEU A 102 2.00 0.08 3.59
N ASP A 103 2.99 0.99 3.68
CA ASP A 103 2.86 2.22 4.47
C ASP A 103 1.73 3.11 3.96
N ASN A 104 1.59 3.20 2.63
CA ASN A 104 0.60 4.03 1.95
C ASN A 104 -0.79 3.37 1.83
N ALA A 105 -0.91 2.06 2.10
CA ALA A 105 -2.17 1.32 1.94
C ALA A 105 -3.14 1.53 3.11
N PRO A 106 -4.45 1.48 2.87
CA PRO A 106 -5.45 1.39 3.93
C PRO A 106 -5.20 0.14 4.80
N GLY A 107 -5.23 0.31 6.13
CA GLY A 107 -4.94 -0.80 7.06
C GLY A 107 -3.47 -1.21 7.13
N GLY A 108 -2.56 -0.49 6.47
CA GLY A 108 -1.11 -0.75 6.48
C GLY A 108 -0.42 -0.30 7.76
N VAL A 109 0.91 -0.09 7.68
CA VAL A 109 1.78 0.11 8.84
C VAL A 109 1.32 1.26 9.73
N ASN A 110 1.00 2.41 9.15
CA ASN A 110 0.58 3.59 9.90
C ASN A 110 -0.76 3.37 10.64
N TYR A 111 -1.68 2.62 10.04
CA TYR A 111 -2.92 2.21 10.70
C TYR A 111 -2.67 1.22 11.84
N LYS A 112 -1.69 0.32 11.69
CA LYS A 112 -1.28 -0.60 12.76
C LYS A 112 -0.68 0.12 13.96
N ILE A 113 0.14 1.13 13.72
CA ILE A 113 0.66 2.00 14.78
C ILE A 113 -0.51 2.74 15.47
N ALA A 114 -1.43 3.32 14.71
CA ALA A 114 -2.62 4.00 15.25
C ALA A 114 -3.50 3.06 16.10
N GLU A 115 -3.72 1.81 15.66
CA GLU A 115 -4.41 0.75 16.40
C GLU A 115 -3.73 0.47 17.75
N LYS A 116 -2.41 0.30 17.75
CA LYS A 116 -1.61 0.04 18.98
C LYS A 116 -1.67 1.22 19.97
N ILE A 117 -1.77 2.45 19.47
CA ILE A 117 -1.93 3.66 20.28
C ILE A 117 -3.39 3.77 20.81
N GLY A 118 -4.36 3.17 20.12
CA GLY A 118 -5.79 3.25 20.44
C GLY A 118 -6.46 4.47 19.82
N LEU A 119 -5.97 4.99 18.70
CA LEU A 119 -6.57 6.15 18.03
C LEU A 119 -7.91 5.82 17.39
N LYS A 120 -8.81 6.80 17.43
CA LYS A 120 -10.12 6.81 16.76
C LYS A 120 -10.10 7.79 15.59
N ASN A 121 -11.09 7.69 14.70
CA ASN A 121 -11.27 8.60 13.56
C ASN A 121 -10.01 8.74 12.70
N VAL A 122 -9.30 7.63 12.52
CA VAL A 122 -8.01 7.60 11.80
C VAL A 122 -8.22 7.88 10.32
N ARG A 123 -7.45 8.83 9.79
CA ARG A 123 -7.41 9.19 8.37
C ARG A 123 -5.98 9.43 7.90
N ILE A 124 -5.75 9.32 6.61
CA ILE A 124 -4.44 9.62 6.01
C ILE A 124 -4.05 11.08 6.29
N LEU A 125 -2.80 11.30 6.67
CA LEU A 125 -2.24 12.62 6.96
C LEU A 125 -1.85 13.38 5.67
N ASP A 126 -1.21 12.69 4.73
CA ASP A 126 -0.82 13.23 3.41
C ASP A 126 -1.35 12.33 2.28
N PRO A 127 -2.62 12.53 1.84
CA PRO A 127 -3.24 11.73 0.79
C PRO A 127 -2.54 11.90 -0.56
N LYS A 128 -2.48 10.82 -1.35
CA LYS A 128 -1.89 10.84 -2.70
C LYS A 128 -2.74 11.64 -3.68
N GLU A 129 -2.09 12.49 -4.47
CA GLU A 129 -2.68 13.27 -5.55
C GLU A 129 -2.35 12.66 -6.92
N GLU A 130 -3.17 12.96 -7.94
CA GLU A 130 -2.96 12.54 -9.35
C GLU A 130 -2.94 11.01 -9.58
N TYR A 131 -3.45 10.23 -8.64
CA TYR A 131 -3.57 8.77 -8.75
C TYR A 131 -4.90 8.30 -9.33
N LEU A 132 -5.87 9.19 -9.53
CA LEU A 132 -7.22 8.86 -9.98
C LEU A 132 -7.46 9.26 -11.43
N LEU A 133 -8.19 8.40 -12.15
CA LEU A 133 -8.67 8.66 -13.50
C LEU A 133 -10.20 8.61 -13.53
N LYS A 134 -10.80 9.46 -14.36
CA LYS A 134 -12.16 9.29 -14.86
C LYS A 134 -12.09 8.39 -16.10
N PHE A 135 -12.86 7.33 -16.14
CA PHE A 135 -13.08 6.49 -17.31
C PHE A 135 -14.47 6.78 -17.89
N VAL A 136 -14.53 6.87 -19.19
CA VAL A 136 -15.78 7.07 -19.96
C VAL A 136 -15.82 6.06 -21.09
N THR A 137 -16.98 5.44 -21.32
CA THR A 137 -17.25 4.60 -22.49
C THR A 137 -18.73 4.72 -22.89
N PHE A 138 -19.05 4.29 -24.10
CA PHE A 138 -20.37 4.37 -24.69
C PHE A 138 -20.82 2.98 -25.11
N VAL A 139 -21.92 2.50 -24.58
CA VAL A 139 -22.34 1.09 -24.70
C VAL A 139 -23.80 1.03 -25.15
N PRO A 140 -24.16 0.22 -26.14
CA PRO A 140 -25.57 0.01 -26.48
C PRO A 140 -26.39 -0.39 -25.26
N ASP A 141 -27.60 0.15 -25.12
CA ASP A 141 -28.42 0.06 -23.91
C ASP A 141 -28.55 -1.39 -23.39
N ALA A 142 -28.79 -2.35 -24.27
CA ALA A 142 -28.98 -3.75 -23.89
C ALA A 142 -27.72 -4.42 -23.27
N GLN A 143 -26.52 -3.86 -23.47
CA GLN A 143 -25.23 -4.39 -22.98
C GLN A 143 -24.65 -3.57 -21.82
N ALA A 144 -25.23 -2.42 -21.51
CA ALA A 144 -24.67 -1.45 -20.54
C ALA A 144 -24.44 -2.08 -19.16
N ASP A 145 -25.39 -2.85 -18.63
CA ASP A 145 -25.30 -3.48 -17.31
C ASP A 145 -24.16 -4.51 -17.24
N ARG A 146 -24.00 -5.30 -18.29
CA ARG A 146 -22.94 -6.32 -18.39
C ARG A 146 -21.56 -5.67 -18.41
N VAL A 147 -21.38 -4.64 -19.25
CA VAL A 147 -20.10 -3.92 -19.36
C VAL A 147 -19.79 -3.21 -18.06
N ARG A 148 -20.75 -2.50 -17.48
CA ARG A 148 -20.58 -1.78 -16.20
C ARG A 148 -20.16 -2.71 -15.07
N LYS A 149 -20.78 -3.89 -14.94
CA LYS A 149 -20.39 -4.90 -13.96
C LYS A 149 -18.94 -5.33 -14.13
N ALA A 150 -18.52 -5.64 -15.36
CA ALA A 150 -17.14 -6.04 -15.65
C ALA A 150 -16.12 -4.92 -15.33
N LEU A 151 -16.48 -3.65 -15.56
CA LEU A 151 -15.66 -2.50 -15.18
C LEU A 151 -15.49 -2.40 -13.66
N PHE A 152 -16.55 -2.63 -12.88
CA PHE A 152 -16.47 -2.63 -11.41
C PHE A 152 -15.61 -3.79 -10.90
N GLU A 153 -15.76 -4.99 -11.44
CA GLU A 153 -14.93 -6.15 -11.12
C GLU A 153 -13.43 -5.90 -11.47
N ALA A 154 -13.16 -5.09 -12.49
CA ALA A 154 -11.81 -4.67 -12.87
C ALA A 154 -11.22 -3.57 -11.94
N GLY A 155 -12.02 -3.01 -11.03
CA GLY A 155 -11.60 -2.04 -10.02
C GLY A 155 -12.01 -0.60 -10.25
N CYS A 156 -13.04 -0.37 -11.08
CA CYS A 156 -13.69 0.93 -11.18
C CYS A 156 -14.71 1.15 -10.06
N GLY A 157 -15.05 2.42 -9.80
CA GLY A 157 -16.23 2.82 -9.04
C GLY A 157 -16.09 2.86 -7.53
N CYS A 158 -14.87 2.86 -6.97
CA CYS A 158 -14.66 3.02 -5.54
C CYS A 158 -14.50 4.49 -5.17
N ILE A 159 -15.36 5.01 -4.28
CA ILE A 159 -15.32 6.38 -3.74
C ILE A 159 -15.57 6.31 -2.23
N GLY A 160 -14.53 6.49 -1.42
CA GLY A 160 -14.64 6.34 0.04
C GLY A 160 -15.14 4.94 0.40
N ASN A 161 -16.24 4.88 1.15
CA ASN A 161 -16.87 3.62 1.57
C ASN A 161 -17.95 3.12 0.60
N TYR A 162 -18.02 3.67 -0.61
CA TYR A 162 -18.96 3.24 -1.64
C TYR A 162 -18.21 2.55 -2.78
N ASP A 163 -18.75 1.44 -3.25
CA ASP A 163 -18.33 0.76 -4.46
C ASP A 163 -19.37 0.91 -5.58
N SER A 164 -19.07 0.39 -6.75
CA SER A 164 -19.96 0.36 -7.91
C SER A 164 -20.52 1.75 -8.31
N CYS A 165 -19.74 2.81 -8.03
CA CYS A 165 -20.13 4.18 -8.37
C CYS A 165 -19.92 4.44 -9.86
N SER A 166 -20.99 4.80 -10.55
CA SER A 166 -20.98 5.30 -11.92
C SER A 166 -22.04 6.38 -12.12
N TYR A 167 -21.85 7.21 -13.13
CA TYR A 167 -22.89 8.10 -13.64
C TYR A 167 -23.20 7.70 -15.07
N ASN A 168 -24.50 7.55 -15.38
CA ASN A 168 -24.94 7.03 -16.65
C ASN A 168 -25.86 8.05 -17.33
N LEU A 169 -25.65 8.25 -18.63
CA LEU A 169 -26.42 9.14 -19.47
C LEU A 169 -26.86 8.41 -20.73
N GLU A 170 -28.14 8.41 -21.02
CA GLU A 170 -28.68 7.92 -22.29
C GLU A 170 -28.41 8.96 -23.39
N GLY A 171 -28.04 8.47 -24.56
CA GLY A 171 -27.71 9.30 -25.71
C GLY A 171 -27.74 8.55 -27.03
N GLU A 172 -27.40 9.26 -28.11
CA GLU A 172 -27.31 8.69 -29.45
C GLU A 172 -25.84 8.76 -29.91
N GLY A 173 -25.21 7.58 -30.14
CA GLY A 173 -23.93 7.45 -30.81
C GLY A 173 -24.09 7.40 -32.32
N THR A 174 -23.09 7.89 -33.07
CA THR A 174 -23.06 7.80 -34.53
C THR A 174 -21.74 7.27 -35.03
N PHE A 175 -21.78 6.35 -36.00
CA PHE A 175 -20.58 5.84 -36.66
C PHE A 175 -20.90 5.43 -38.10
N ARG A 176 -19.86 5.28 -38.91
CA ARG A 176 -19.93 4.68 -40.24
C ARG A 176 -18.87 3.64 -40.39
N ALA A 177 -19.29 2.37 -40.46
CA ALA A 177 -18.37 1.26 -40.69
C ALA A 177 -17.74 1.35 -42.08
N GLN A 178 -16.40 1.22 -42.14
CA GLN A 178 -15.65 1.24 -43.40
C GLN A 178 -15.42 -0.19 -43.92
N LYS A 179 -14.97 -0.31 -45.18
CA LYS A 179 -14.60 -1.61 -45.74
C LYS A 179 -13.51 -2.28 -44.91
N GLY A 180 -13.79 -3.48 -44.45
CA GLY A 180 -12.90 -4.27 -43.57
C GLY A 180 -13.33 -4.31 -42.11
N ALA A 181 -14.30 -3.48 -41.69
CA ALA A 181 -14.93 -3.56 -40.38
C ALA A 181 -15.95 -4.70 -40.31
N SER A 182 -16.20 -5.20 -39.09
CA SER A 182 -17.26 -6.16 -38.77
C SER A 182 -18.16 -5.57 -37.70
N PRO A 183 -19.05 -4.61 -38.06
CA PRO A 183 -19.83 -3.86 -37.10
C PRO A 183 -20.85 -4.77 -36.39
N PHE A 184 -21.03 -4.57 -35.08
CA PHE A 184 -22.06 -5.23 -34.28
C PHE A 184 -23.48 -4.86 -34.75
N CYS A 185 -23.67 -3.61 -35.14
CA CYS A 185 -24.91 -3.06 -35.70
C CYS A 185 -24.61 -2.10 -36.85
N GLY A 186 -25.59 -1.75 -37.70
CA GLY A 186 -25.43 -0.93 -38.88
C GLY A 186 -24.80 -1.66 -40.08
N GLU A 187 -24.68 -0.94 -41.23
CA GLU A 187 -24.17 -1.48 -42.50
C GLU A 187 -22.92 -0.74 -42.94
N ILE A 188 -22.03 -1.47 -43.66
CA ILE A 188 -20.78 -0.87 -44.18
C ILE A 188 -21.11 0.26 -45.17
N GLY A 189 -20.51 1.44 -44.95
CA GLY A 189 -20.66 2.62 -45.81
C GLY A 189 -21.83 3.53 -45.45
N GLU A 190 -22.75 3.09 -44.59
CA GLU A 190 -23.90 3.86 -44.14
C GLU A 190 -23.62 4.54 -42.77
N LEU A 191 -24.19 5.74 -42.55
CA LEU A 191 -24.16 6.40 -41.24
C LEU A 191 -25.23 5.73 -40.34
N HIS A 192 -24.75 5.01 -39.32
CA HIS A 192 -25.63 4.38 -38.32
C HIS A 192 -25.79 5.29 -37.10
N LYS A 193 -26.95 5.23 -36.47
CA LYS A 193 -27.29 5.88 -35.19
C LYS A 193 -27.74 4.76 -34.23
N GLU A 194 -27.09 4.74 -33.06
CA GLU A 194 -27.36 3.75 -32.02
C GLU A 194 -27.73 4.44 -30.71
N SER A 195 -28.70 3.85 -30.01
CA SER A 195 -29.02 4.28 -28.64
C SER A 195 -27.96 3.71 -27.67
N GLU A 196 -27.26 4.58 -26.97
CA GLU A 196 -26.14 4.21 -26.13
C GLU A 196 -26.23 4.84 -24.74
N VAL A 197 -25.77 4.09 -23.73
CA VAL A 197 -25.48 4.62 -22.40
C VAL A 197 -24.03 5.08 -22.34
N ARG A 198 -23.79 6.35 -22.06
CA ARG A 198 -22.50 6.86 -21.65
C ARG A 198 -22.29 6.48 -20.18
N ILE A 199 -21.30 5.63 -19.90
CA ILE A 199 -20.91 5.21 -18.56
C ILE A 199 -19.69 6.00 -18.13
N GLU A 200 -19.80 6.76 -17.03
CA GLU A 200 -18.68 7.44 -16.39
C GLU A 200 -18.39 6.81 -15.03
N THR A 201 -17.13 6.51 -14.76
CA THR A 201 -16.69 5.96 -13.47
C THR A 201 -15.29 6.42 -13.12
N ILE A 202 -14.84 6.13 -11.89
CA ILE A 202 -13.51 6.50 -11.38
C ILE A 202 -12.68 5.24 -11.13
N LEU A 203 -11.36 5.32 -11.30
CA LEU A 203 -10.45 4.23 -10.98
C LEU A 203 -9.07 4.76 -10.60
N PRO A 204 -8.28 4.00 -9.80
CA PRO A 204 -6.86 4.25 -9.64
C PRO A 204 -6.11 4.04 -10.97
N ALA A 205 -5.17 4.92 -11.29
CA ALA A 205 -4.45 4.93 -12.58
C ALA A 205 -3.77 3.58 -12.91
N PHE A 206 -3.27 2.85 -11.90
CA PHE A 206 -2.63 1.56 -12.10
C PHE A 206 -3.61 0.42 -12.49
N LYS A 207 -4.93 0.62 -12.34
CA LYS A 207 -5.97 -0.31 -12.80
C LYS A 207 -6.31 -0.15 -14.28
N LYS A 208 -5.78 0.88 -14.97
CA LYS A 208 -6.09 1.21 -16.36
C LYS A 208 -6.01 -0.01 -17.29
N ALA A 209 -4.94 -0.80 -17.23
CA ALA A 209 -4.75 -1.96 -18.10
C ALA A 209 -5.83 -3.05 -17.84
N ALA A 210 -6.17 -3.31 -16.58
CA ALA A 210 -7.22 -4.27 -16.22
C ALA A 210 -8.59 -3.81 -16.70
N VAL A 211 -8.89 -2.52 -16.57
CA VAL A 211 -10.16 -1.92 -17.03
C VAL A 211 -10.29 -1.98 -18.55
N ILE A 212 -9.23 -1.66 -19.32
CA ILE A 212 -9.23 -1.80 -20.78
C ILE A 212 -9.48 -3.27 -21.17
N LYS A 213 -8.79 -4.21 -20.52
CA LYS A 213 -8.98 -5.65 -20.79
C LYS A 213 -10.43 -6.10 -20.53
N ALA A 214 -11.02 -5.65 -19.42
CA ALA A 214 -12.43 -5.97 -19.08
C ALA A 214 -13.40 -5.34 -20.08
N LEU A 215 -13.18 -4.10 -20.50
CA LEU A 215 -13.98 -3.44 -21.54
C LEU A 215 -13.94 -4.24 -22.83
N LEU A 216 -12.76 -4.51 -23.38
CA LEU A 216 -12.60 -5.21 -24.67
C LEU A 216 -13.15 -6.63 -24.64
N ALA A 217 -13.17 -7.29 -23.49
CA ALA A 217 -13.75 -8.63 -23.34
C ALA A 217 -15.27 -8.64 -23.25
N THR A 218 -15.91 -7.53 -22.92
CA THR A 218 -17.35 -7.47 -22.62
C THR A 218 -18.15 -6.55 -23.54
N HIS A 219 -17.49 -5.58 -24.16
CA HIS A 219 -18.13 -4.65 -25.08
C HIS A 219 -18.53 -5.35 -26.37
N PRO A 220 -19.74 -5.08 -26.93
CA PRO A 220 -20.20 -5.72 -28.15
C PRO A 220 -19.46 -5.24 -29.42
N TYR A 221 -18.94 -4.00 -29.39
CA TYR A 221 -18.22 -3.45 -30.54
C TYR A 221 -16.80 -4.01 -30.64
N GLU A 222 -16.31 -4.23 -31.86
CA GLU A 222 -14.93 -4.65 -32.10
C GLU A 222 -13.91 -3.57 -31.69
N GLU A 223 -14.29 -2.29 -31.84
CA GLU A 223 -13.50 -1.13 -31.46
C GLU A 223 -14.36 -0.16 -30.62
N PRO A 224 -14.52 -0.39 -29.31
CA PRO A 224 -15.30 0.49 -28.46
C PRO A 224 -14.62 1.84 -28.24
N ALA A 225 -15.40 2.93 -28.26
CA ALA A 225 -14.91 4.25 -27.86
C ALA A 225 -14.79 4.35 -26.34
N PHE A 226 -13.64 4.81 -25.85
CA PHE A 226 -13.43 5.09 -24.44
C PHE A 226 -12.34 6.13 -24.22
N ASP A 227 -12.45 6.85 -23.10
CA ASP A 227 -11.51 7.90 -22.72
C ASP A 227 -11.08 7.76 -21.26
N PHE A 228 -9.84 8.22 -20.97
CA PHE A 228 -9.33 8.41 -19.63
C PHE A 228 -8.95 9.88 -19.41
N TYR A 229 -9.53 10.50 -18.37
CA TYR A 229 -9.23 11.86 -17.96
C TYR A 229 -8.49 11.83 -16.61
N PRO A 230 -7.27 12.38 -16.49
CA PRO A 230 -6.62 12.54 -15.19
C PRO A 230 -7.45 13.44 -14.27
N LEU A 231 -7.64 13.02 -13.02
CA LEU A 231 -8.37 13.78 -12.03
C LEU A 231 -7.39 14.47 -11.07
N LYS A 232 -7.70 15.71 -10.71
CA LYS A 232 -6.99 16.45 -9.65
C LYS A 232 -7.54 16.14 -8.25
N ASN A 233 -8.48 15.21 -8.15
CA ASN A 233 -9.02 14.76 -6.89
C ASN A 233 -7.95 14.02 -6.08
N THR A 234 -7.85 14.35 -4.82
CA THR A 234 -6.99 13.63 -3.86
C THR A 234 -7.59 12.26 -3.55
N TRP A 235 -6.77 11.24 -3.52
CA TRP A 235 -7.20 9.90 -3.10
C TRP A 235 -7.05 9.73 -1.59
N THR A 236 -8.10 10.06 -0.84
CA THR A 236 -8.08 10.18 0.62
C THR A 236 -7.86 8.88 1.39
N GLN A 237 -7.97 7.73 0.73
CA GLN A 237 -7.76 6.42 1.34
C GLN A 237 -6.31 5.93 1.29
N VAL A 238 -5.46 6.57 0.48
CA VAL A 238 -4.08 6.17 0.22
C VAL A 238 -3.15 7.35 0.40
N GLY A 239 -2.04 7.14 1.10
CA GLY A 239 -1.05 8.19 1.31
C GLY A 239 -0.17 7.94 2.52
N SER A 240 0.66 8.90 2.86
CA SER A 240 1.70 8.78 3.87
C SER A 240 1.23 9.26 5.24
N GLY A 241 1.57 8.49 6.28
CA GLY A 241 1.20 8.80 7.65
C GLY A 241 -0.31 8.82 7.90
N VAL A 242 -0.69 8.89 9.15
CA VAL A 242 -2.09 9.03 9.57
C VAL A 242 -2.24 10.06 10.68
N VAL A 243 -3.45 10.59 10.84
CA VAL A 243 -3.86 11.40 11.97
C VAL A 243 -5.15 10.85 12.54
N GLY A 244 -5.24 10.83 13.87
CA GLY A 244 -6.42 10.35 14.60
C GLY A 244 -6.53 11.02 15.97
N GLU A 245 -7.47 10.59 16.77
CA GLU A 245 -7.79 11.19 18.06
C GLU A 245 -7.75 10.14 19.16
N LEU A 246 -7.26 10.52 20.33
CA LEU A 246 -7.45 9.74 21.56
C LEU A 246 -8.91 9.87 22.01
N GLU A 247 -9.44 8.82 22.63
CA GLU A 247 -10.79 8.86 23.21
C GLU A 247 -10.89 9.90 24.31
N GLU A 248 -9.88 9.95 25.18
CA GLU A 248 -9.72 10.94 26.23
C GLU A 248 -8.36 11.64 26.12
N PRO A 249 -8.28 12.97 26.35
CA PRO A 249 -7.00 13.67 26.33
C PRO A 249 -6.05 13.19 27.43
N GLU A 250 -4.76 13.06 27.10
CA GLU A 250 -3.71 12.65 28.04
C GLU A 250 -2.67 13.76 28.25
N ALA A 251 -2.07 13.82 29.46
CA ALA A 251 -0.91 14.66 29.68
C ALA A 251 0.29 14.19 28.82
N GLU A 252 1.07 15.13 28.24
CA GLU A 252 2.20 14.83 27.34
C GLU A 252 3.12 13.74 27.89
N LEU A 253 3.56 13.86 29.14
CA LEU A 253 4.50 12.92 29.74
C LEU A 253 3.90 11.51 29.92
N ASP A 254 2.63 11.41 30.26
CA ASP A 254 1.95 10.12 30.46
C ASP A 254 1.70 9.44 29.12
N PHE A 255 1.31 10.20 28.09
CA PHE A 255 1.22 9.74 26.73
C PHE A 255 2.57 9.19 26.23
N LEU A 256 3.68 9.94 26.37
CA LEU A 256 5.02 9.49 25.94
C LEU A 256 5.47 8.22 26.69
N LYS A 257 5.20 8.10 27.99
CA LYS A 257 5.47 6.89 28.78
C LYS A 257 4.66 5.69 28.27
N ARG A 258 3.39 5.91 27.92
CA ARG A 258 2.52 4.88 27.34
C ARG A 258 3.04 4.41 25.99
N ILE A 259 3.40 5.34 25.09
CA ILE A 259 4.03 5.00 23.80
C ILE A 259 5.32 4.21 24.00
N LYS A 260 6.21 4.68 24.87
CA LYS A 260 7.46 3.98 25.21
C LYS A 260 7.21 2.53 25.65
N LYS A 261 6.18 2.29 26.45
CA LYS A 261 5.82 0.96 26.93
C LYS A 261 5.18 0.11 25.83
N THR A 262 4.22 0.67 25.07
CA THR A 262 3.46 -0.06 24.04
C THR A 262 4.36 -0.55 22.92
N PHE A 263 5.35 0.25 22.52
CA PHE A 263 6.27 -0.05 21.42
C PHE A 263 7.63 -0.61 21.89
N GLU A 264 7.77 -0.89 23.20
CA GLU A 264 9.02 -1.42 23.79
C GLU A 264 10.27 -0.57 23.50
N VAL A 265 10.07 0.76 23.46
CA VAL A 265 11.09 1.72 23.07
C VAL A 265 12.17 1.83 24.16
N GLY A 266 13.43 1.55 23.80
CA GLY A 266 14.56 1.69 24.71
C GLY A 266 14.84 3.13 25.13
N CYS A 267 14.85 4.05 24.17
CA CYS A 267 15.03 5.49 24.36
C CYS A 267 14.09 6.28 23.45
N LEU A 268 13.15 7.02 24.02
CA LEU A 268 12.27 7.93 23.29
C LEU A 268 12.85 9.35 23.35
N ARG A 269 13.06 9.97 22.18
CA ARG A 269 13.51 11.37 22.07
C ARG A 269 12.31 12.27 21.79
N HIS A 270 12.28 13.46 22.36
CA HIS A 270 11.16 14.39 22.14
C HIS A 270 11.59 15.86 22.28
N THR A 271 10.79 16.76 21.68
CA THR A 271 10.92 18.21 21.88
C THR A 271 10.50 18.60 23.30
N ARG A 272 10.70 19.85 23.67
CA ARG A 272 10.28 20.39 24.97
C ARG A 272 8.78 20.16 25.21
N LEU A 273 8.42 19.69 26.39
CA LEU A 273 7.04 19.58 26.83
C LEU A 273 6.44 20.98 27.04
N SER A 274 5.24 21.18 26.50
CA SER A 274 4.51 22.45 26.59
C SER A 274 3.55 22.52 27.75
N GLY A 275 3.21 21.36 28.36
CA GLY A 275 2.20 21.22 29.40
C GLY A 275 0.77 21.14 28.86
N ARG A 276 0.62 20.97 27.53
CA ARG A 276 -0.69 20.79 26.90
C ARG A 276 -1.18 19.34 27.07
N LEU A 277 -2.47 19.12 26.82
CA LEU A 277 -3.02 17.78 26.70
C LEU A 277 -2.88 17.30 25.26
N ILE A 278 -2.60 16.01 25.08
CA ILE A 278 -2.58 15.34 23.78
C ILE A 278 -3.95 14.74 23.54
N GLN A 279 -4.59 15.12 22.46
CA GLN A 279 -5.82 14.50 21.95
C GLN A 279 -5.70 14.12 20.49
N LYS A 280 -5.17 15.00 19.64
CA LYS A 280 -4.97 14.74 18.23
C LYS A 280 -3.53 14.30 17.97
N VAL A 281 -3.37 13.09 17.46
CA VAL A 281 -2.08 12.44 17.21
C VAL A 281 -1.88 12.25 15.72
N ALA A 282 -0.81 12.82 15.17
CA ALA A 282 -0.32 12.49 13.84
C ALA A 282 0.89 11.55 13.96
N LEU A 283 1.04 10.61 13.03
CA LEU A 283 2.15 9.66 13.06
C LEU A 283 2.55 9.16 11.67
N CYS A 284 3.80 8.72 11.58
CA CYS A 284 4.33 7.97 10.46
C CYS A 284 5.45 7.04 10.94
N GLY A 285 5.36 5.75 10.64
CA GLY A 285 6.43 4.77 10.89
C GLY A 285 7.71 5.13 10.13
N GLY A 286 8.84 4.56 10.57
CA GLY A 286 10.13 4.74 9.92
C GLY A 286 10.60 6.21 9.85
N ALA A 287 11.12 6.62 8.70
CA ALA A 287 11.68 7.96 8.47
C ALA A 287 10.61 8.99 8.06
N GLY A 288 9.59 9.20 8.88
CA GLY A 288 8.41 10.02 8.59
C GLY A 288 8.55 11.52 8.82
N ALA A 289 9.73 12.06 9.22
CA ALA A 289 9.87 13.47 9.59
C ALA A 289 9.48 14.48 8.49
N PHE A 290 9.44 14.07 7.22
CA PHE A 290 8.99 14.91 6.10
C PHE A 290 7.51 15.31 6.21
N LEU A 291 6.72 14.64 7.04
CA LEU A 291 5.31 14.92 7.30
C LEU A 291 5.06 15.92 8.44
N LEU A 292 6.11 16.39 9.12
CA LEU A 292 5.97 17.40 10.18
C LEU A 292 5.13 18.63 9.76
N PRO A 293 5.35 19.23 8.55
CA PRO A 293 4.51 20.35 8.09
C PRO A 293 3.02 19.97 7.96
N LYS A 294 2.74 18.75 7.54
CA LYS A 294 1.36 18.24 7.40
C LYS A 294 0.72 17.99 8.76
N ALA A 295 1.49 17.49 9.74
CA ALA A 295 1.02 17.30 11.11
C ALA A 295 0.65 18.64 11.77
N VAL A 296 1.48 19.67 11.61
CA VAL A 296 1.18 21.04 12.07
C VAL A 296 -0.06 21.58 11.37
N SER A 297 -0.15 21.45 10.03
CA SER A 297 -1.33 21.90 9.25
C SER A 297 -2.62 21.15 9.60
N ALA A 298 -2.50 19.96 10.18
CA ALA A 298 -3.63 19.18 10.66
C ALA A 298 -4.02 19.54 12.10
N ASP A 299 -3.37 20.53 12.75
CA ASP A 299 -3.51 20.92 14.15
C ASP A 299 -3.33 19.71 15.10
N ALA A 300 -2.33 18.85 14.83
CA ALA A 300 -2.00 17.75 15.72
C ALA A 300 -1.24 18.26 16.96
N ASP A 301 -1.52 17.67 18.13
CA ASP A 301 -0.84 18.01 19.39
C ASP A 301 0.54 17.36 19.46
N VAL A 302 0.70 16.19 18.83
CA VAL A 302 1.94 15.42 18.77
C VAL A 302 2.13 14.79 17.40
N PHE A 303 3.39 14.73 16.93
CA PHE A 303 3.80 13.93 15.78
C PHE A 303 4.76 12.84 16.24
N ILE A 304 4.42 11.58 15.95
CA ILE A 304 5.23 10.40 16.30
C ILE A 304 5.84 9.83 15.03
N THR A 305 7.15 9.54 15.07
CA THR A 305 7.84 8.89 13.94
C THR A 305 9.04 8.06 14.42
N GLY A 306 9.60 7.25 13.52
CA GLY A 306 10.79 6.45 13.83
C GLY A 306 12.08 7.23 13.81
N GLU A 307 12.23 8.20 12.91
CA GLU A 307 13.48 8.96 12.74
C GLU A 307 13.25 10.45 12.54
N VAL A 308 14.02 11.27 13.27
CA VAL A 308 14.05 12.72 13.12
C VAL A 308 15.52 13.21 13.13
N LYS A 309 15.92 13.96 12.13
CA LYS A 309 17.25 14.57 12.10
C LYS A 309 17.34 15.68 13.13
N TYR A 310 18.53 15.86 13.72
CA TYR A 310 18.79 16.83 14.79
C TYR A 310 18.24 18.24 14.49
N HIS A 311 18.44 18.75 13.26
CA HIS A 311 18.00 20.09 12.91
C HIS A 311 16.48 20.20 12.67
N ASP A 312 15.78 19.10 12.38
CA ASP A 312 14.33 19.13 12.15
C ASP A 312 13.58 19.43 13.46
N TYR A 313 14.13 19.08 14.61
CA TYR A 313 13.52 19.42 15.90
C TYR A 313 13.36 20.93 16.12
N PHE A 314 14.33 21.76 15.71
CA PHE A 314 14.28 23.21 15.91
C PHE A 314 13.14 23.90 15.16
N ASN A 315 12.77 23.36 14.01
CA ASN A 315 11.76 23.99 13.16
C ASN A 315 10.34 23.88 13.76
N TYR A 316 10.11 22.91 14.65
CA TYR A 316 8.76 22.56 15.09
C TYR A 316 8.59 22.52 16.62
N GLU A 317 9.64 22.80 17.41
CA GLU A 317 9.61 22.66 18.88
C GLU A 317 8.58 23.51 19.61
N ASN A 318 8.09 24.59 18.96
CA ASN A 318 7.08 25.49 19.54
C ASN A 318 5.67 25.22 19.00
N ASP A 319 5.53 24.47 17.90
CA ASP A 319 4.30 24.26 17.18
C ASP A 319 3.62 22.95 17.60
N ILE A 320 4.39 21.88 17.69
CA ILE A 320 3.93 20.53 17.95
C ILE A 320 4.93 19.74 18.81
N LEU A 321 4.42 18.87 19.67
CA LEU A 321 5.30 17.91 20.36
C LEU A 321 5.80 16.88 19.32
N VAL A 322 7.10 16.84 19.04
CA VAL A 322 7.73 15.82 18.19
C VAL A 322 8.26 14.70 19.07
N ALA A 323 7.89 13.47 18.78
CA ALA A 323 8.31 12.27 19.50
C ALA A 323 8.92 11.25 18.53
N GLU A 324 10.20 10.91 18.74
CA GLU A 324 10.93 9.92 17.97
C GLU A 324 11.07 8.64 18.79
N MET A 325 10.51 7.54 18.29
CA MET A 325 10.48 6.29 19.02
C MET A 325 11.42 5.20 18.48
N GLY A 326 12.14 5.48 17.40
CA GLY A 326 13.02 4.51 16.73
C GLY A 326 12.37 3.86 15.52
N HIS A 327 13.19 3.63 14.48
CA HIS A 327 12.74 3.07 13.21
C HIS A 327 12.15 1.66 13.41
N TYR A 328 12.96 0.75 13.95
CA TYR A 328 12.55 -0.63 14.23
C TYR A 328 11.31 -0.67 15.13
N GLU A 329 11.31 0.09 16.21
CA GLU A 329 10.24 0.12 17.21
C GLU A 329 8.91 0.58 16.59
N SER A 330 8.95 1.54 15.67
CA SER A 330 7.75 2.03 14.99
C SER A 330 7.13 1.01 14.04
N GLU A 331 7.94 0.16 13.42
CA GLU A 331 7.50 -0.72 12.32
C GLU A 331 7.48 -2.21 12.67
N GLN A 332 7.98 -2.63 13.85
CA GLN A 332 8.10 -4.04 14.23
C GLN A 332 6.78 -4.82 14.17
N TYR A 333 5.65 -4.15 14.27
CA TYR A 333 4.31 -4.76 14.21
C TYR A 333 3.79 -5.00 12.78
N THR A 334 4.53 -4.61 11.75
CA THR A 334 4.23 -4.90 10.34
C THR A 334 4.09 -6.42 10.11
N LYS A 335 4.86 -7.21 10.84
CA LYS A 335 4.80 -8.69 10.82
C LYS A 335 3.40 -9.22 11.19
N GLU A 336 2.66 -8.53 12.06
CA GLU A 336 1.29 -8.89 12.42
C GLU A 336 0.32 -8.66 11.27
N ILE A 337 0.55 -7.64 10.42
CA ILE A 337 -0.25 -7.38 9.24
C ILE A 337 -0.09 -8.54 8.25
N PHE A 338 1.14 -8.92 7.94
CA PHE A 338 1.43 -10.06 7.06
C PHE A 338 0.79 -11.34 7.59
N HIS A 339 0.96 -11.60 8.88
CA HIS A 339 0.39 -12.78 9.54
C HIS A 339 -1.14 -12.82 9.37
N SER A 340 -1.82 -11.72 9.64
CA SER A 340 -3.28 -11.63 9.52
C SER A 340 -3.76 -11.88 8.10
N ILE A 341 -3.14 -11.25 7.08
CA ILE A 341 -3.50 -11.41 5.67
C ILE A 341 -3.34 -12.87 5.23
N ILE A 342 -2.21 -13.50 5.63
CA ILE A 342 -1.91 -14.86 5.18
C ILE A 342 -2.80 -15.87 5.89
N GLN A 343 -3.01 -15.73 7.20
CA GLN A 343 -3.87 -16.64 7.96
C GLN A 343 -5.34 -16.58 7.54
N GLU A 344 -5.84 -15.40 7.17
CA GLU A 344 -7.21 -15.24 6.65
C GLU A 344 -7.38 -15.92 5.30
N MET A 345 -6.41 -15.77 4.39
CA MET A 345 -6.55 -16.27 3.03
C MET A 345 -6.02 -17.69 2.82
N PHE A 346 -5.08 -18.13 3.65
CA PHE A 346 -4.37 -19.41 3.51
C PHE A 346 -4.18 -20.08 4.88
N PRO A 347 -5.27 -20.46 5.57
CA PRO A 347 -5.19 -20.97 6.95
C PRO A 347 -4.38 -22.26 7.08
N GLU A 348 -4.17 -23.01 6.00
CA GLU A 348 -3.38 -24.25 5.98
C GLU A 348 -1.87 -24.00 5.85
N LEU A 349 -1.43 -22.78 5.56
CA LEU A 349 -0.01 -22.46 5.42
C LEU A 349 0.61 -22.29 6.81
N GLU A 350 1.73 -22.95 7.07
CA GLU A 350 2.53 -22.66 8.25
C GLU A 350 3.20 -21.29 8.11
N VAL A 351 2.93 -20.41 9.07
CA VAL A 351 3.44 -19.03 9.09
C VAL A 351 4.03 -18.74 10.46
N GLN A 352 5.25 -18.26 10.49
CA GLN A 352 5.92 -17.88 11.73
C GLN A 352 6.49 -16.47 11.63
N ILE A 353 6.32 -15.69 12.69
CA ILE A 353 7.07 -14.46 12.89
C ILE A 353 8.48 -14.84 13.37
N THR A 354 9.52 -14.28 12.74
CA THR A 354 10.91 -14.55 13.09
C THR A 354 11.19 -14.32 14.58
N ARG A 355 12.02 -15.17 15.16
CA ARG A 355 12.54 -15.01 16.53
C ARG A 355 13.79 -14.14 16.56
N VAL A 356 14.38 -13.85 15.40
CA VAL A 356 15.55 -13.00 15.27
C VAL A 356 15.14 -11.55 15.48
N ASN A 357 15.71 -10.90 16.49
CA ASN A 357 15.59 -9.45 16.63
C ASN A 357 16.60 -8.80 15.67
N THR A 358 16.08 -8.21 14.60
CA THR A 358 16.88 -7.58 13.54
C THR A 358 17.28 -6.14 13.85
N ASN A 359 16.82 -5.54 14.98
CA ASN A 359 17.19 -4.18 15.36
C ASN A 359 18.73 -4.07 15.59
N PRO A 360 19.45 -3.31 14.73
CA PRO A 360 20.90 -3.15 14.87
C PRO A 360 21.28 -2.17 15.97
N ILE A 361 20.32 -1.32 16.42
CA ILE A 361 20.57 -0.26 17.40
C ILE A 361 20.42 -0.82 18.81
N LYS A 362 21.39 -0.55 19.66
CA LYS A 362 21.38 -0.92 21.08
C LYS A 362 21.51 0.35 21.92
N TYR A 363 20.81 0.37 23.03
CA TYR A 363 20.86 1.46 23.99
C TYR A 363 21.63 1.01 25.23
N LEU A 364 22.51 1.89 25.75
CA LEU A 364 23.31 1.65 26.95
C LEU A 364 22.63 2.30 28.18
#